data_2327339d2eee8e758a7fb05b449c1535
#
_entry.id   2327339d2eee8e758a7fb05b449c1535
#
_cell.length_a   1.000
_cell.length_b   1.000
_cell.length_c   1.000
_cell.angle_alpha   90.00
_cell.angle_beta   90.00
_cell.angle_gamma   90.00
#
_symmetry.space_group_name_H-M   'P 1'
#
loop_
_entity.id
_entity.type
_entity.pdbx_description
1 polymer ?
#
loop_
_entity_poly.entity_id
_entity_poly.type
_entity_poly.pdbx_seq_one_letter_code
_entity_poly.pdbx_strand_id
1 'polypeptide(L)'
;MNNGVKVIRFHFPLAKKIYNIYHRTNNAPLGHKETYGAVVGDEWSYLCGADDIDCDEDYYDDTNFDIRIRSNDDGDLCVYTRGELVGICSIGRPVARFNDPLIHEVTRICFMPYFKPISNKERKYFSKLVRESLFDFRQAHLSNDIVTYIHEYQSGKYLEYAGFIKDKHIKYSSKSKGWGSRPNRSTSDLSPKYRFINQKQKGAA
;
A
#
# COMPACT_ATOMS: atom_id res chain seq x y z
N MET A 1 19.58 -14.49 14.46
CA MET A 1 18.48 -14.48 13.49
C MET A 1 18.17 -13.03 13.15
N ASN A 2 18.21 -12.68 11.89
CA ASN A 2 18.03 -11.28 11.49
C ASN A 2 16.52 -10.97 11.46
N ASN A 3 15.95 -10.57 12.59
CA ASN A 3 14.53 -10.20 12.73
C ASN A 3 14.23 -8.86 12.04
N GLY A 4 14.75 -8.67 10.83
CA GLY A 4 14.50 -7.49 10.01
C GLY A 4 13.21 -7.62 9.23
N VAL A 5 12.49 -6.51 9.05
CA VAL A 5 11.39 -6.48 8.09
C VAL A 5 11.96 -6.45 6.67
N LYS A 6 11.41 -7.29 5.79
CA LYS A 6 11.70 -7.34 4.36
C LYS A 6 10.52 -6.73 3.61
N VAL A 7 10.79 -5.96 2.56
CA VAL A 7 9.77 -5.44 1.65
C VAL A 7 9.86 -6.22 0.35
N ILE A 8 8.73 -6.72 -0.12
CA ILE A 8 8.59 -7.56 -1.31
C ILE A 8 7.54 -6.98 -2.24
N ARG A 9 7.64 -7.26 -3.54
CA ARG A 9 6.58 -6.92 -4.49
C ARG A 9 5.41 -7.86 -4.32
N PHE A 10 4.22 -7.29 -4.38
CA PHE A 10 2.95 -8.01 -4.24
C PHE A 10 2.16 -7.94 -5.54
N HIS A 11 1.63 -9.06 -5.98
CA HIS A 11 0.69 -9.09 -7.09
C HIS A 11 -0.61 -8.38 -6.75
N PHE A 12 -1.10 -7.61 -7.71
CA PHE A 12 -2.29 -6.79 -7.48
C PHE A 12 -3.58 -7.59 -7.17
N PRO A 13 -3.87 -8.75 -7.78
CA PRO A 13 -5.00 -9.58 -7.41
C PRO A 13 -5.00 -9.96 -5.94
N LEU A 14 -3.85 -10.41 -5.42
CA LEU A 14 -3.67 -10.72 -4.00
C LEU A 14 -3.82 -9.47 -3.11
N ALA A 15 -3.20 -8.37 -3.51
CA ALA A 15 -3.35 -7.10 -2.80
C ALA A 15 -4.81 -6.61 -2.78
N LYS A 16 -5.55 -6.79 -3.88
CA LYS A 16 -6.97 -6.47 -3.98
C LYS A 16 -7.79 -7.25 -2.95
N LYS A 17 -7.54 -8.56 -2.79
CA LYS A 17 -8.18 -9.39 -1.76
C LYS A 17 -7.88 -8.86 -0.36
N ILE A 18 -6.62 -8.57 -0.05
CA ILE A 18 -6.21 -8.00 1.24
C ILE A 18 -6.91 -6.67 1.51
N TYR A 19 -6.97 -5.76 0.52
CA TYR A 19 -7.68 -4.49 0.69
C TYR A 19 -9.18 -4.67 0.92
N ASN A 20 -9.81 -5.61 0.22
CA ASN A 20 -11.24 -5.88 0.38
C ASN A 20 -11.57 -6.41 1.78
N ILE A 21 -10.68 -7.18 2.38
CA ILE A 21 -10.88 -7.76 3.72
C ILE A 21 -10.50 -6.77 4.83
N TYR A 22 -9.34 -6.15 4.73
CA TYR A 22 -8.71 -5.47 5.86
C TYR A 22 -8.65 -3.94 5.73
N HIS A 23 -8.76 -3.40 4.51
CA HIS A 23 -8.72 -1.95 4.37
C HIS A 23 -10.07 -1.32 4.72
N ARG A 24 -10.03 -0.22 5.44
CA ARG A 24 -11.22 0.52 5.92
C ARG A 24 -12.30 0.79 4.85
N THR A 25 -11.91 1.02 3.61
CA THR A 25 -12.84 1.29 2.52
C THR A 25 -13.26 0.04 1.78
N ASN A 26 -12.74 -1.13 2.12
CA ASN A 26 -12.99 -2.42 1.48
C ASN A 26 -12.93 -2.35 -0.06
N ASN A 27 -12.01 -1.56 -0.60
CA ASN A 27 -11.85 -1.36 -2.03
C ASN A 27 -10.39 -1.27 -2.42
N ALA A 28 -10.04 -1.96 -3.50
CA ALA A 28 -8.75 -1.82 -4.14
C ALA A 28 -8.54 -0.41 -4.74
N PRO A 29 -7.28 0.07 -4.84
CA PRO A 29 -6.99 1.36 -5.42
C PRO A 29 -7.26 1.40 -6.93
N LEU A 30 -7.82 2.50 -7.41
CA LEU A 30 -7.91 2.79 -8.83
C LEU A 30 -6.56 3.35 -9.32
N GLY A 31 -6.19 3.00 -10.56
CA GLY A 31 -4.96 3.52 -11.17
C GLY A 31 -3.67 2.90 -10.61
N HIS A 32 -3.77 1.71 -10.07
CA HIS A 32 -2.65 0.93 -9.58
C HIS A 32 -1.51 0.79 -10.61
N LYS A 33 -0.28 0.83 -10.13
CA LYS A 33 0.93 0.47 -10.88
C LYS A 33 1.71 -0.62 -10.18
N GLU A 34 2.04 -0.43 -8.90
CA GLU A 34 2.82 -1.37 -8.09
C GLU A 34 2.22 -1.52 -6.69
N THR A 35 2.38 -2.69 -6.12
CA THR A 35 2.09 -2.95 -4.71
C THR A 35 3.27 -3.64 -4.04
N TYR A 36 3.52 -3.28 -2.80
CA TYR A 36 4.59 -3.79 -1.96
C TYR A 36 4.01 -4.29 -0.65
N GLY A 37 4.58 -5.37 -0.12
CA GLY A 37 4.24 -5.90 1.20
C GLY A 37 5.46 -5.90 2.10
N ALA A 38 5.28 -5.65 3.38
CA ALA A 38 6.31 -5.83 4.40
C ALA A 38 6.05 -7.12 5.16
N VAL A 39 7.05 -7.99 5.24
CA VAL A 39 7.00 -9.26 5.97
C VAL A 39 8.09 -9.33 7.04
N VAL A 40 7.82 -10.03 8.13
CA VAL A 40 8.75 -10.23 9.26
C VAL A 40 8.94 -11.71 9.51
N GLY A 41 10.19 -12.12 9.69
CA GLY A 41 10.54 -13.53 9.85
C GLY A 41 10.82 -14.23 8.53
N ASP A 42 11.16 -15.51 8.61
CA ASP A 42 11.55 -16.32 7.46
C ASP A 42 10.71 -17.60 7.34
N GLU A 43 9.80 -17.85 8.27
CA GLU A 43 8.90 -19.01 8.24
C GLU A 43 7.69 -18.72 7.35
N TRP A 44 7.12 -19.78 6.76
CA TRP A 44 5.93 -19.64 5.95
C TRP A 44 4.70 -19.39 6.80
N SER A 45 4.03 -18.27 6.55
CA SER A 45 2.83 -17.84 7.27
C SER A 45 1.63 -17.83 6.31
N TYR A 46 0.52 -18.43 6.75
CA TYR A 46 -0.76 -18.37 6.04
C TYR A 46 -1.22 -16.91 5.91
N LEU A 47 -1.67 -16.55 4.73
CA LEU A 47 -2.18 -15.21 4.45
C LEU A 47 -3.69 -15.21 4.19
N CYS A 48 -4.17 -16.00 3.25
CA CYS A 48 -5.60 -16.10 2.90
C CYS A 48 -5.87 -17.34 2.03
N GLY A 49 -7.14 -17.71 1.84
CA GLY A 49 -7.54 -18.65 0.81
C GLY A 49 -7.34 -18.08 -0.60
N ALA A 50 -7.14 -18.95 -1.58
CA ALA A 50 -6.91 -18.55 -2.97
C ALA A 50 -8.19 -18.51 -3.82
N ASP A 51 -9.31 -19.02 -3.31
CA ASP A 51 -10.55 -19.26 -4.07
C ASP A 51 -11.13 -18.07 -4.83
N ASP A 52 -10.76 -16.85 -4.43
CA ASP A 52 -11.21 -15.63 -5.11
C ASP A 52 -10.04 -14.86 -5.77
N ILE A 53 -8.89 -15.49 -5.90
CA ILE A 53 -7.76 -14.87 -6.59
C ILE A 53 -7.87 -15.26 -8.04
N ASP A 54 -8.33 -14.30 -8.84
CA ASP A 54 -8.43 -14.41 -10.31
C ASP A 54 -7.00 -14.42 -10.89
N CYS A 55 -6.30 -15.53 -10.71
CA CYS A 55 -4.94 -15.76 -11.16
C CYS A 55 -4.92 -17.03 -11.97
N ASP A 56 -4.55 -16.95 -13.24
CA ASP A 56 -4.13 -18.10 -14.00
C ASP A 56 -2.99 -18.80 -13.24
N GLU A 57 -2.97 -20.12 -13.19
CA GLU A 57 -1.95 -20.92 -12.49
C GLU A 57 -0.53 -20.55 -12.91
N ASP A 58 -0.35 -20.07 -14.15
CA ASP A 58 0.91 -19.59 -14.71
C ASP A 58 1.38 -18.24 -14.14
N TYR A 59 0.57 -17.53 -13.36
CA TYR A 59 0.88 -16.19 -12.87
C TYR A 59 1.73 -16.18 -11.59
N TYR A 60 1.85 -17.31 -10.93
CA TYR A 60 2.78 -17.48 -9.80
C TYR A 60 4.09 -18.06 -10.30
N ASP A 61 4.75 -17.28 -11.15
CA ASP A 61 6.11 -17.53 -11.57
C ASP A 61 6.99 -17.75 -10.32
N ASP A 62 7.77 -18.82 -10.36
CA ASP A 62 8.78 -19.23 -9.35
C ASP A 62 9.80 -18.13 -9.00
N THR A 63 9.72 -16.97 -9.67
CA THR A 63 10.61 -15.82 -9.41
C THR A 63 10.29 -15.06 -8.13
N ASN A 64 9.07 -15.19 -7.56
CA ASN A 64 8.77 -14.60 -6.26
C ASN A 64 8.88 -15.64 -5.13
N PHE A 65 10.09 -15.91 -4.72
CA PHE A 65 10.42 -16.89 -3.67
C PHE A 65 9.76 -16.63 -2.29
N ASP A 66 9.04 -15.53 -2.14
CA ASP A 66 8.47 -15.09 -0.87
C ASP A 66 6.94 -15.25 -0.81
N ILE A 67 6.28 -15.67 -1.91
CA ILE A 67 4.84 -15.96 -1.96
C ILE A 67 4.63 -17.32 -2.62
N ARG A 68 3.77 -18.15 -2.01
CA ARG A 68 3.44 -19.49 -2.55
C ARG A 68 1.95 -19.74 -2.42
N ILE A 69 1.42 -20.49 -3.40
CA ILE A 69 0.10 -21.11 -3.29
C ILE A 69 0.30 -22.60 -3.03
N ARG A 70 -0.43 -23.14 -2.08
CA ARG A 70 -0.45 -24.57 -1.77
C ARG A 70 -1.83 -24.99 -1.32
N SER A 71 -2.20 -26.23 -1.57
CA SER A 71 -3.36 -26.84 -0.96
C SER A 71 -3.13 -27.05 0.53
N ASN A 72 -4.14 -26.75 1.35
CA ASN A 72 -4.18 -27.17 2.76
C ASN A 72 -4.57 -28.66 2.86
N ASP A 73 -4.69 -29.16 4.10
CA ASP A 73 -5.04 -30.55 4.36
C ASP A 73 -6.48 -30.90 3.90
N ASP A 74 -7.35 -29.92 3.74
CA ASP A 74 -8.72 -30.05 3.24
C ASP A 74 -8.81 -29.96 1.72
N GLY A 75 -7.70 -29.69 1.04
CA GLY A 75 -7.60 -29.54 -0.41
C GLY A 75 -7.87 -28.12 -0.94
N ASP A 76 -8.13 -27.14 -0.06
CA ASP A 76 -8.35 -25.76 -0.46
C ASP A 76 -7.01 -25.08 -0.82
N LEU A 77 -7.03 -24.28 -1.87
CA LEU A 77 -5.87 -23.48 -2.25
C LEU A 77 -5.67 -22.31 -1.29
N CYS A 78 -4.49 -22.20 -0.73
CA CYS A 78 -4.13 -21.18 0.24
C CYS A 78 -2.86 -20.42 -0.17
N VAL A 79 -2.83 -19.14 0.12
CA VAL A 79 -1.66 -18.28 -0.10
C VAL A 79 -0.85 -18.17 1.18
N TYR A 80 0.43 -18.38 1.04
CA TYR A 80 1.41 -18.25 2.12
C TYR A 80 2.45 -17.20 1.74
N THR A 81 2.93 -16.46 2.74
CA THR A 81 4.09 -15.56 2.60
C THR A 81 5.25 -16.07 3.42
N ARG A 82 6.48 -15.85 2.94
CA ARG A 82 7.68 -16.09 3.73
C ARG A 82 7.85 -14.95 4.71
N GLY A 83 7.47 -15.18 5.95
CA GLY A 83 7.32 -14.20 7.01
C GLY A 83 5.87 -13.75 7.23
N GLU A 84 5.60 -13.22 8.41
CA GLU A 84 4.31 -12.64 8.77
C GLU A 84 4.10 -11.30 8.07
N LEU A 85 2.98 -11.10 7.38
CA LEU A 85 2.67 -9.86 6.70
C LEU A 85 2.31 -8.76 7.70
N VAL A 86 3.06 -7.67 7.67
CA VAL A 86 2.85 -6.46 8.49
C VAL A 86 1.85 -5.52 7.84
N GLY A 87 1.90 -5.41 6.51
CA GLY A 87 1.03 -4.54 5.75
C GLY A 87 1.43 -4.46 4.29
N ILE A 88 0.58 -3.80 3.51
CA ILE A 88 0.79 -3.55 2.08
C ILE A 88 0.64 -2.06 1.73
N CYS A 89 1.35 -1.65 0.70
CA CYS A 89 1.38 -0.28 0.19
C CYS A 89 1.28 -0.29 -1.34
N SER A 90 0.27 0.37 -1.89
CA SER A 90 0.10 0.50 -3.35
C SER A 90 0.40 1.91 -3.82
N ILE A 91 1.13 2.00 -4.93
CA ILE A 91 1.49 3.24 -5.61
C ILE A 91 0.92 3.21 -7.03
N GLY A 92 0.38 4.33 -7.48
CA GLY A 92 -0.21 4.41 -8.81
C GLY A 92 -0.45 5.83 -9.28
N ARG A 93 -1.35 5.97 -10.24
CA ARG A 93 -1.74 7.29 -10.75
C ARG A 93 -2.54 8.04 -9.70
N PRO A 94 -2.30 9.34 -9.52
CA PRO A 94 -3.05 10.16 -8.58
C PRO A 94 -4.54 10.19 -8.90
N VAL A 95 -5.36 10.14 -7.84
CA VAL A 95 -6.80 10.38 -7.96
C VAL A 95 -7.08 11.86 -8.29
N ALA A 96 -6.31 12.77 -7.72
CA ALA A 96 -6.33 14.18 -8.07
C ALA A 96 -5.64 14.42 -9.43
N ARG A 97 -6.13 15.40 -10.18
CA ARG A 97 -5.46 15.81 -11.42
C ARG A 97 -4.25 16.68 -11.08
N PHE A 98 -3.10 16.25 -11.56
CA PHE A 98 -1.87 17.03 -11.56
C PHE A 98 -1.48 17.35 -13.00
N ASN A 99 -0.83 18.51 -13.20
CA ASN A 99 -0.32 18.89 -14.52
C ASN A 99 0.98 18.12 -14.86
N ASP A 100 1.68 17.62 -13.86
CA ASP A 100 2.88 16.80 -14.05
C ASP A 100 2.50 15.31 -14.07
N PRO A 101 2.68 14.62 -15.22
CA PRO A 101 2.38 13.18 -15.36
C PRO A 101 3.34 12.29 -14.55
N LEU A 102 4.45 12.84 -14.08
CA LEU A 102 5.43 12.11 -13.25
C LEU A 102 5.11 12.16 -11.75
N ILE A 103 4.01 12.82 -11.36
CA ILE A 103 3.49 12.73 -9.99
C ILE A 103 2.73 11.42 -9.83
N HIS A 104 3.06 10.69 -8.78
CA HIS A 104 2.39 9.47 -8.40
C HIS A 104 1.75 9.61 -7.01
N GLU A 105 0.89 8.68 -6.67
CA GLU A 105 0.19 8.68 -5.37
C GLU A 105 0.38 7.33 -4.68
N VAL A 106 0.72 7.36 -3.39
CA VAL A 106 0.47 6.22 -2.52
C VAL A 106 -1.04 6.16 -2.31
N THR A 107 -1.68 5.31 -3.09
CA THR A 107 -3.14 5.27 -3.21
C THR A 107 -3.80 4.49 -2.08
N ARG A 108 -3.09 3.51 -1.51
CA ARG A 108 -3.55 2.71 -0.38
C ARG A 108 -2.37 2.27 0.48
N ILE A 109 -2.60 2.28 1.78
CA ILE A 109 -1.75 1.63 2.78
C ILE A 109 -2.69 0.86 3.69
N CYS A 110 -2.44 -0.43 3.86
CA CYS A 110 -3.20 -1.29 4.75
C CYS A 110 -2.23 -2.00 5.68
N PHE A 111 -2.35 -1.77 6.97
CA PHE A 111 -1.63 -2.52 7.99
C PHE A 111 -2.49 -3.67 8.48
N MET A 112 -1.88 -4.83 8.67
CA MET A 112 -2.61 -6.00 9.11
C MET A 112 -3.10 -5.82 10.54
N PRO A 113 -4.39 -6.06 10.81
CA PRO A 113 -4.98 -5.83 12.13
C PRO A 113 -4.47 -6.80 13.20
N TYR A 114 -3.99 -7.96 12.77
CA TYR A 114 -3.39 -8.95 13.67
C TYR A 114 -1.94 -8.62 14.03
N PHE A 115 -1.25 -7.85 13.21
CA PHE A 115 0.12 -7.41 13.50
C PHE A 115 0.09 -6.27 14.51
N LYS A 116 0.36 -6.59 15.78
CA LYS A 116 0.44 -5.62 16.86
C LYS A 116 1.91 -5.41 17.24
N PRO A 117 2.49 -4.25 16.89
CA PRO A 117 3.87 -3.98 17.27
C PRO A 117 4.03 -3.97 18.79
N ILE A 118 4.86 -4.86 19.32
CA ILE A 118 5.14 -4.99 20.75
C ILE A 118 6.17 -3.94 21.20
N SER A 119 7.02 -3.51 20.27
CA SER A 119 8.13 -2.60 20.56
C SER A 119 8.15 -1.36 19.65
N ASN A 120 8.87 -0.32 20.07
CA ASN A 120 9.13 0.84 19.21
C ASN A 120 9.93 0.49 17.94
N LYS A 121 10.70 -0.61 17.95
CA LYS A 121 11.41 -1.12 16.78
C LYS A 121 10.42 -1.61 15.73
N GLU A 122 9.40 -2.35 16.13
CA GLU A 122 8.38 -2.90 15.22
C GLU A 122 7.46 -1.81 14.66
N ARG A 123 7.17 -0.75 15.41
CA ARG A 123 6.45 0.42 14.90
C ARG A 123 7.16 1.07 13.71
N LYS A 124 8.49 0.91 13.61
CA LYS A 124 9.26 1.39 12.46
C LYS A 124 9.00 0.58 11.18
N TYR A 125 8.43 -0.62 11.28
CA TYR A 125 8.13 -1.45 10.11
C TYR A 125 7.13 -0.77 9.17
N PHE A 126 6.16 -0.05 9.72
CA PHE A 126 5.20 0.71 8.93
C PHE A 126 5.85 1.81 8.08
N SER A 127 6.74 2.58 8.69
CA SER A 127 7.48 3.60 7.95
C SER A 127 8.50 3.00 6.99
N LYS A 128 9.08 1.86 7.35
CA LYS A 128 10.01 1.14 6.48
C LYS A 128 9.26 0.60 5.25
N LEU A 129 8.08 -0.02 5.41
CA LEU A 129 7.25 -0.43 4.28
C LEU A 129 7.09 0.71 3.28
N VAL A 130 6.61 1.87 3.75
CA VAL A 130 6.36 3.00 2.87
C VAL A 130 7.66 3.50 2.22
N ARG A 131 8.72 3.69 2.99
CA ARG A 131 10.01 4.21 2.49
C ARG A 131 10.64 3.31 1.42
N GLU A 132 10.72 2.00 1.67
CA GLU A 132 11.30 1.04 0.73
C GLU A 132 10.41 0.92 -0.53
N SER A 133 9.08 0.93 -0.37
CA SER A 133 8.16 0.96 -1.51
C SER A 133 8.38 2.18 -2.40
N LEU A 134 8.61 3.36 -1.82
CA LEU A 134 8.93 4.57 -2.58
C LEU A 134 10.26 4.46 -3.32
N PHE A 135 11.26 3.87 -2.65
CA PHE A 135 12.56 3.66 -3.24
C PHE A 135 12.47 2.73 -4.45
N ASP A 136 11.92 1.53 -4.28
CA ASP A 136 11.78 0.53 -5.35
C ASP A 136 10.91 1.05 -6.50
N PHE A 137 9.82 1.76 -6.17
CA PHE A 137 8.95 2.36 -7.19
C PHE A 137 9.73 3.36 -8.07
N ARG A 138 10.57 4.20 -7.46
CA ARG A 138 11.38 5.18 -8.19
C ARG A 138 12.50 4.55 -9.03
N GLN A 139 12.96 3.36 -8.66
CA GLN A 139 13.91 2.60 -9.50
C GLN A 139 13.23 2.06 -10.75
N ALA A 140 11.98 1.61 -10.63
CA ALA A 140 11.22 1.01 -11.73
C ALA A 140 10.49 2.05 -12.62
N HIS A 141 10.16 3.21 -12.07
CA HIS A 141 9.33 4.22 -12.72
C HIS A 141 9.94 5.61 -12.61
N LEU A 142 9.92 6.35 -13.72
CA LEU A 142 10.20 7.78 -13.66
C LEU A 142 9.13 8.45 -12.79
N SER A 143 9.55 9.01 -11.67
CA SER A 143 8.67 9.68 -10.72
C SER A 143 9.36 10.89 -10.12
N ASN A 144 8.69 12.03 -10.17
CA ASN A 144 9.11 13.25 -9.49
C ASN A 144 8.66 13.18 -8.03
N ASP A 145 7.47 13.69 -7.77
CA ASP A 145 6.91 13.72 -6.42
C ASP A 145 5.93 12.57 -6.23
N ILE A 146 5.88 12.03 -5.03
CA ILE A 146 4.88 11.05 -4.64
C ILE A 146 4.03 11.68 -3.54
N VAL A 147 2.72 11.72 -3.75
CA VAL A 147 1.76 12.28 -2.80
C VAL A 147 0.96 11.19 -2.11
N THR A 148 0.39 11.50 -0.96
CA THR A 148 -0.63 10.67 -0.31
C THR A 148 -1.57 11.54 0.51
N TYR A 149 -2.75 10.99 0.83
CA TYR A 149 -3.79 11.70 1.57
C TYR A 149 -4.23 10.86 2.76
N ILE A 150 -4.23 11.45 3.94
CA ILE A 150 -4.76 10.84 5.15
C ILE A 150 -5.86 11.72 5.74
N HIS A 151 -6.77 11.13 6.49
CA HIS A 151 -7.78 11.89 7.20
C HIS A 151 -7.16 12.76 8.30
N GLU A 152 -7.81 13.87 8.59
CA GLU A 152 -7.34 14.85 9.57
C GLU A 152 -7.09 14.24 10.96
N TYR A 153 -7.88 13.25 11.36
CA TYR A 153 -7.74 12.56 12.64
C TYR A 153 -6.59 11.55 12.71
N GLN A 154 -5.96 11.24 11.58
CA GLN A 154 -4.81 10.33 11.51
C GLN A 154 -3.52 11.09 11.76
N SER A 155 -2.63 10.56 12.60
CA SER A 155 -1.39 11.25 12.98
C SER A 155 -0.39 11.44 11.85
N GLY A 156 -0.36 10.54 10.88
CA GLY A 156 0.59 10.58 9.76
C GLY A 156 2.07 10.40 10.12
N LYS A 157 2.42 10.18 11.38
CA LYS A 157 3.82 10.06 11.83
C LYS A 157 4.64 9.03 11.05
N TYR A 158 4.03 7.91 10.67
CA TYR A 158 4.73 6.89 9.88
C TYR A 158 5.09 7.39 8.47
N LEU A 159 4.33 8.33 7.90
CA LEU A 159 4.63 8.99 6.64
C LEU A 159 5.81 9.96 6.80
N GLU A 160 5.83 10.74 7.88
CA GLU A 160 6.94 11.64 8.19
C GLU A 160 8.25 10.85 8.35
N TYR A 161 8.22 9.72 9.07
CA TYR A 161 9.37 8.82 9.19
C TYR A 161 9.76 8.14 7.87
N ALA A 162 8.84 8.04 6.92
CA ALA A 162 9.11 7.57 5.56
C ALA A 162 9.62 8.69 4.62
N GLY A 163 9.80 9.91 5.13
CA GLY A 163 10.33 11.04 4.37
C GLY A 163 9.27 11.88 3.66
N PHE A 164 8.00 11.76 4.05
CA PHE A 164 6.97 12.68 3.58
C PHE A 164 6.94 13.95 4.42
N ILE A 165 6.59 15.05 3.78
CA ILE A 165 6.34 16.34 4.41
C ILE A 165 4.85 16.63 4.32
N LYS A 166 4.24 17.08 5.42
CA LYS A 166 2.86 17.57 5.42
C LYS A 166 2.80 18.87 4.63
N ASP A 167 2.10 18.84 3.51
CA ASP A 167 2.12 19.92 2.52
C ASP A 167 0.86 20.78 2.59
N LYS A 168 -0.32 20.16 2.59
CA LYS A 168 -1.57 20.91 2.44
C LYS A 168 -2.71 20.31 3.24
N HIS A 169 -3.51 21.19 3.86
CA HIS A 169 -4.83 20.83 4.42
C HIS A 169 -5.90 21.01 3.35
N ILE A 170 -6.64 19.95 3.05
CA ILE A 170 -7.70 19.94 2.05
C ILE A 170 -9.04 19.85 2.77
N LYS A 171 -9.76 20.96 2.75
CA LYS A 171 -11.16 21.02 3.20
C LYS A 171 -12.05 20.92 1.98
N TYR A 172 -12.93 19.96 1.96
CA TYR A 172 -13.92 19.85 0.90
C TYR A 172 -15.07 20.81 1.19
N SER A 173 -15.33 21.71 0.26
CA SER A 173 -16.53 22.53 0.29
C SER A 173 -17.69 21.74 -0.31
N SER A 174 -18.84 21.76 0.33
CA SER A 174 -20.10 21.21 -0.21
C SER A 174 -20.50 21.86 -1.55
N LYS A 175 -19.90 23.01 -1.89
CA LYS A 175 -20.11 23.75 -3.14
C LYS A 175 -19.16 23.35 -4.27
N SER A 176 -18.21 22.45 -4.05
CA SER A 176 -17.30 22.01 -5.11
C SER A 176 -18.03 21.05 -6.06
N LYS A 177 -18.66 21.60 -7.08
CA LYS A 177 -19.42 20.87 -8.13
C LYS A 177 -18.59 19.80 -8.87
N GLY A 178 -17.28 19.79 -8.77
CA GLY A 178 -16.41 18.88 -9.52
C GLY A 178 -16.30 17.46 -8.97
N TRP A 179 -16.65 17.23 -7.71
CA TRP A 179 -16.48 15.93 -7.07
C TRP A 179 -17.79 15.17 -6.87
N GLY A 180 -18.91 15.89 -6.71
CA GLY A 180 -20.25 15.31 -6.53
C GLY A 180 -20.88 14.74 -7.82
N SER A 181 -20.31 15.02 -8.99
CA SER A 181 -20.88 14.63 -10.28
C SER A 181 -20.41 13.25 -10.77
N ARG A 182 -19.52 12.56 -10.06
CA ARG A 182 -19.08 11.21 -10.45
C ARG A 182 -20.00 10.18 -9.82
N PRO A 183 -20.73 9.37 -10.65
CA PRO A 183 -21.54 8.28 -10.13
C PRO A 183 -20.65 7.31 -9.32
N ASN A 184 -21.19 6.72 -8.25
CA ASN A 184 -20.55 5.72 -7.39
C ASN A 184 -19.43 6.23 -6.45
N ARG A 185 -19.35 7.51 -6.13
CA ARG A 185 -18.48 7.97 -5.04
C ARG A 185 -19.23 7.93 -3.70
N SER A 186 -18.66 7.21 -2.75
CA SER A 186 -19.08 7.26 -1.36
C SER A 186 -18.93 8.67 -0.81
N THR A 187 -19.97 9.21 -0.18
CA THR A 187 -19.95 10.51 0.52
C THR A 187 -18.98 10.53 1.70
N SER A 188 -18.56 9.36 2.19
CA SER A 188 -17.56 9.21 3.26
C SER A 188 -16.17 9.76 2.89
N ASP A 189 -15.91 10.02 1.61
CA ASP A 189 -14.62 10.53 1.13
C ASP A 189 -14.50 12.07 1.21
N LEU A 190 -15.55 12.76 1.66
CA LEU A 190 -15.60 14.22 1.75
C LEU A 190 -15.02 14.78 3.07
N SER A 191 -14.51 13.93 3.96
CA SER A 191 -13.90 14.41 5.21
C SER A 191 -12.60 15.17 4.93
N PRO A 192 -12.26 16.17 5.78
CA PRO A 192 -11.01 16.90 5.66
C PRO A 192 -9.80 15.97 5.68
N LYS A 193 -8.81 16.24 4.83
CA LYS A 193 -7.61 15.44 4.68
C LYS A 193 -6.36 16.30 4.69
N TYR A 194 -5.27 15.73 5.15
CA TYR A 194 -3.95 16.29 4.90
C TYR A 194 -3.31 15.60 3.70
N ARG A 195 -2.74 16.41 2.81
CA ARG A 195 -1.83 15.93 1.78
C ARG A 195 -0.43 15.90 2.33
N PHE A 196 0.24 14.80 2.10
CA PHE A 196 1.66 14.61 2.33
C PHE A 196 2.37 14.45 0.99
N ILE A 197 3.58 14.97 0.89
CA ILE A 197 4.41 14.90 -0.32
C ILE A 197 5.79 14.38 0.03
N ASN A 198 6.25 13.41 -0.75
CA ASN A 198 7.63 12.95 -0.75
C ASN A 198 8.28 13.43 -2.05
N GLN A 199 9.13 14.44 -1.93
CA GLN A 199 9.80 15.05 -3.08
C GLN A 199 10.99 14.20 -3.52
N LYS A 200 11.20 14.12 -4.84
CA LYS A 200 12.45 13.57 -5.35
C LYS A 200 13.59 14.49 -4.87
N GLN A 201 14.52 13.96 -4.10
CA GLN A 201 15.73 14.70 -3.78
C GLN A 201 16.39 15.09 -5.10
N LYS A 202 16.43 16.40 -5.39
CA LYS A 202 17.22 16.92 -6.49
C LYS A 202 18.64 16.50 -6.19
N GLY A 203 19.18 15.59 -6.99
CA GLY A 203 20.40 14.91 -6.73
C GLY A 203 21.51 15.87 -6.30
N ALA A 204 22.24 15.49 -5.28
CA ALA A 204 23.62 15.87 -5.17
C ALA A 204 24.29 15.31 -6.44
N ALA A 205 24.60 16.21 -7.36
CA ALA A 205 25.36 15.92 -8.57
C ALA A 205 26.78 15.52 -8.18
#